data_4f69f838c7a1b82a7ae9bf4d25e47f12
#
_entry.id   4f69f838c7a1b82a7ae9bf4d25e47f12
#
_cell.length_a   1.000
_cell.length_b   1.000
_cell.length_c   1.000
_cell.angle_alpha   90.00
_cell.angle_beta   90.00
_cell.angle_gamma   90.00
#
_symmetry.space_group_name_H-M   'P 1'
#
loop_
_entity.id
_entity.type
_entity.pdbx_description
1 polymer ?
#
loop_
_entity_poly.entity_id
_entity_poly.type
_entity_poly.pdbx_seq_one_letter_code
_entity_poly.pdbx_strand_id
1 'polypeptide(L)'
;MGKQSWKPGNMLNPVPAVMVSVADEAHRPNIITVAWAGTICTNPPMVSISVRPSRYSYDIIEKTGEFVINLTTEKLARACDYCGVVSGRDVDKFAKTGLTPMLVEHVSAPAIAESPVNIACRVTESRALGSHTMFIAEVVGVTVDDEYLDENDRFHINDANLIMYSHGEYFALGKYLGKFGYSVQKKKKRKK
;
A
#
# COMPACT_ATOMS: atom_id res chain seq x y z
N MET A 1 6.95 4.84 -36.37
CA MET A 1 7.45 4.44 -35.03
C MET A 1 7.53 2.90 -35.01
N GLY A 2 8.69 2.33 -34.71
CA GLY A 2 8.91 0.88 -34.59
C GLY A 2 8.76 0.43 -33.13
N LYS A 3 8.26 -0.80 -32.93
CA LYS A 3 8.31 -1.51 -31.62
C LYS A 3 9.30 -2.65 -31.74
N GLN A 4 10.01 -2.92 -30.65
CA GLN A 4 10.92 -4.06 -30.57
C GLN A 4 10.38 -5.06 -29.56
N SER A 5 10.56 -6.35 -29.83
CA SER A 5 10.27 -7.40 -28.87
C SER A 5 11.29 -7.35 -27.74
N TRP A 6 10.81 -7.49 -26.50
CA TRP A 6 11.63 -7.50 -25.29
C TRP A 6 11.48 -8.82 -24.57
N LYS A 7 12.49 -9.21 -23.78
CA LYS A 7 12.39 -10.41 -22.96
C LYS A 7 11.30 -10.25 -21.89
N PRO A 8 10.64 -11.35 -21.47
CA PRO A 8 9.67 -11.30 -20.37
C PRO A 8 10.26 -10.69 -19.09
N GLY A 9 9.50 -9.84 -18.43
CA GLY A 9 9.90 -9.14 -17.20
C GLY A 9 8.74 -8.38 -16.55
N ASN A 10 8.97 -7.84 -15.36
CA ASN A 10 7.99 -7.11 -14.57
C ASN A 10 7.84 -5.66 -15.08
N MET A 11 7.14 -5.52 -16.19
CA MET A 11 6.96 -4.23 -16.89
C MET A 11 5.63 -3.54 -16.55
N LEU A 12 4.82 -4.10 -15.64
CA LEU A 12 3.59 -3.44 -15.19
C LEU A 12 3.96 -2.30 -14.24
N ASN A 13 3.99 -1.10 -14.77
CA ASN A 13 4.31 0.14 -14.06
C ASN A 13 3.40 1.28 -14.52
N PRO A 14 3.14 2.29 -13.68
CA PRO A 14 3.51 2.39 -12.27
C PRO A 14 2.68 1.47 -11.36
N VAL A 15 3.20 1.20 -10.18
CA VAL A 15 2.51 0.45 -9.11
C VAL A 15 2.53 1.26 -7.82
N PRO A 16 1.66 0.96 -6.83
CA PRO A 16 1.73 1.64 -5.54
C PRO A 16 3.07 1.32 -4.85
N ALA A 17 3.56 2.24 -4.02
CA ALA A 17 4.59 1.98 -3.04
C ALA A 17 3.96 2.10 -1.67
N VAL A 18 3.73 0.99 -0.98
CA VAL A 18 3.05 0.99 0.32
C VAL A 18 3.95 0.43 1.41
N MET A 19 3.78 0.94 2.62
CA MET A 19 4.37 0.35 3.81
C MET A 19 3.39 -0.66 4.42
N VAL A 20 3.80 -1.92 4.52
CA VAL A 20 3.02 -2.97 5.16
C VAL A 20 3.56 -3.20 6.55
N SER A 21 2.75 -2.93 7.56
CA SER A 21 3.08 -3.17 8.95
C SER A 21 2.48 -4.49 9.44
N VAL A 22 3.21 -5.14 10.32
CA VAL A 22 2.89 -6.44 10.92
C VAL A 22 3.32 -6.43 12.38
N ALA A 23 2.77 -7.34 13.19
CA ALA A 23 3.29 -7.63 14.54
C ALA A 23 3.40 -9.14 14.71
N ASP A 24 4.44 -9.60 15.39
CA ASP A 24 4.57 -11.00 15.74
C ASP A 24 3.68 -11.39 16.96
N GLU A 25 3.68 -12.66 17.33
CA GLU A 25 2.88 -13.17 18.46
C GLU A 25 3.25 -12.52 19.81
N ALA A 26 4.44 -11.91 19.92
CA ALA A 26 4.87 -11.12 21.08
C ALA A 26 4.57 -9.63 20.91
N HIS A 27 3.74 -9.25 19.93
CA HIS A 27 3.35 -7.88 19.58
C HIS A 27 4.51 -6.95 19.20
N ARG A 28 5.64 -7.52 18.74
CA ARG A 28 6.76 -6.72 18.24
C ARG A 28 6.46 -6.27 16.80
N PRO A 29 6.38 -4.96 16.55
CA PRO A 29 6.00 -4.45 15.24
C PRO A 29 7.17 -4.48 14.27
N ASN A 30 6.85 -4.61 12.98
CA ASN A 30 7.80 -4.42 11.89
C ASN A 30 7.11 -3.80 10.66
N ILE A 31 7.90 -3.21 9.78
CA ILE A 31 7.44 -2.61 8.53
C ILE A 31 8.21 -3.20 7.36
N ILE A 32 7.53 -3.46 6.26
CA ILE A 32 8.15 -3.78 4.96
C ILE A 32 7.52 -2.94 3.86
N THR A 33 8.33 -2.47 2.93
CA THR A 33 7.81 -1.81 1.72
C THR A 33 7.47 -2.81 0.66
N VAL A 34 6.28 -2.68 0.10
CA VAL A 34 5.73 -3.56 -0.93
C VAL A 34 5.27 -2.73 -2.12
N ALA A 35 5.76 -3.08 -3.31
CA ALA A 35 5.29 -2.53 -4.58
C ALA A 35 4.37 -3.53 -5.32
N TRP A 36 4.47 -4.82 -5.00
CA TRP A 36 3.56 -5.83 -5.53
C TRP A 36 2.32 -5.94 -4.64
N ALA A 37 1.45 -4.90 -4.71
CA ALA A 37 0.21 -4.80 -3.97
C ALA A 37 -0.90 -4.28 -4.88
N GLY A 38 -2.14 -4.67 -4.61
CA GLY A 38 -3.28 -4.19 -5.37
C GLY A 38 -4.62 -4.67 -4.86
N THR A 39 -5.66 -3.91 -5.22
CA THR A 39 -7.06 -4.32 -5.02
C THR A 39 -7.41 -5.41 -6.03
N ILE A 40 -8.01 -6.52 -5.56
CA ILE A 40 -8.36 -7.67 -6.38
C ILE A 40 -9.86 -7.94 -6.45
N CYS A 41 -10.63 -7.48 -5.46
CA CYS A 41 -12.09 -7.61 -5.46
C CYS A 41 -12.71 -6.40 -4.76
N THR A 42 -13.91 -6.00 -5.21
CA THR A 42 -14.64 -4.87 -4.64
C THR A 42 -15.69 -5.33 -3.62
N ASN A 43 -16.31 -6.48 -3.85
CA ASN A 43 -17.32 -7.04 -2.96
C ASN A 43 -17.20 -8.58 -2.91
N PRO A 44 -16.68 -9.17 -1.80
CA PRO A 44 -16.14 -8.45 -0.65
C PRO A 44 -14.90 -7.62 -1.00
N PRO A 45 -14.53 -6.60 -0.21
CA PRO A 45 -13.34 -5.81 -0.45
C PRO A 45 -12.09 -6.64 -0.16
N MET A 46 -11.26 -6.87 -1.17
CA MET A 46 -10.05 -7.69 -1.05
C MET A 46 -8.85 -7.06 -1.72
N VAL A 47 -7.70 -7.32 -1.15
CA VAL A 47 -6.39 -6.89 -1.63
C VAL A 47 -5.44 -8.09 -1.74
N SER A 48 -4.37 -7.93 -2.49
CA SER A 48 -3.23 -8.85 -2.44
C SER A 48 -1.92 -8.09 -2.21
N ILE A 49 -0.99 -8.75 -1.54
CA ILE A 49 0.41 -8.36 -1.47
C ILE A 49 1.28 -9.56 -1.81
N SER A 50 2.42 -9.35 -2.49
CA SER A 50 3.37 -10.42 -2.76
C SER A 50 4.69 -10.14 -2.05
N VAL A 51 5.09 -11.06 -1.19
CA VAL A 51 6.27 -10.93 -0.33
C VAL A 51 7.23 -12.11 -0.59
N ARG A 52 8.54 -11.84 -0.61
CA ARG A 52 9.53 -12.91 -0.72
C ARG A 52 9.67 -13.66 0.61
N PRO A 53 9.79 -15.00 0.60
CA PRO A 53 9.99 -15.79 1.82
C PRO A 53 11.24 -15.39 2.63
N SER A 54 12.25 -14.80 2.00
CA SER A 54 13.46 -14.31 2.68
C SER A 54 13.25 -13.04 3.52
N ARG A 55 12.12 -12.34 3.38
CA ARG A 55 11.83 -11.11 4.13
C ARG A 55 11.35 -11.42 5.55
N TYR A 56 11.79 -10.64 6.52
CA TYR A 56 11.45 -10.83 7.93
C TYR A 56 9.92 -10.81 8.19
N SER A 57 9.20 -9.89 7.55
CA SER A 57 7.73 -9.82 7.68
C SER A 57 6.99 -11.02 7.08
N TYR A 58 7.63 -11.82 6.22
CA TYR A 58 7.00 -12.99 5.61
C TYR A 58 6.53 -14.00 6.66
N ASP A 59 7.45 -14.43 7.51
CA ASP A 59 7.16 -15.42 8.57
C ASP A 59 6.09 -14.91 9.55
N ILE A 60 6.06 -13.59 9.78
CA ILE A 60 5.07 -12.96 10.66
C ILE A 60 3.69 -13.05 10.00
N ILE A 61 3.56 -12.67 8.73
CA ILE A 61 2.27 -12.74 8.00
C ILE A 61 1.78 -14.19 7.90
N GLU A 62 2.65 -15.14 7.59
CA GLU A 62 2.29 -16.58 7.51
C GLU A 62 1.74 -17.10 8.84
N LYS A 63 2.29 -16.66 9.98
CA LYS A 63 1.88 -17.13 11.32
C LYS A 63 0.64 -16.42 11.83
N THR A 64 0.57 -15.10 11.67
CA THR A 64 -0.50 -14.28 12.26
C THR A 64 -1.72 -14.16 11.34
N GLY A 65 -1.53 -14.27 10.03
CA GLY A 65 -2.58 -14.04 9.06
C GLY A 65 -3.04 -12.59 8.97
N GLU A 66 -2.27 -11.64 9.51
CA GLU A 66 -2.71 -10.25 9.63
C GLU A 66 -1.62 -9.27 9.17
N PHE A 67 -2.06 -8.16 8.56
CA PHE A 67 -1.19 -7.04 8.24
C PHE A 67 -2.02 -5.75 8.04
N VAL A 68 -1.34 -4.60 8.05
CA VAL A 68 -1.95 -3.31 7.68
C VAL A 68 -1.19 -2.73 6.50
N ILE A 69 -1.91 -2.33 5.45
CA ILE A 69 -1.36 -1.56 4.34
C ILE A 69 -1.49 -0.08 4.70
N ASN A 70 -0.36 0.64 4.71
CA ASN A 70 -0.31 2.06 4.99
C ASN A 70 0.08 2.79 3.71
N LEU A 71 -0.78 3.68 3.20
CA LEU A 71 -0.50 4.44 1.99
C LEU A 71 0.64 5.42 2.25
N THR A 72 1.53 5.55 1.28
CA THR A 72 2.74 6.35 1.41
C THR A 72 2.61 7.69 0.70
N THR A 73 2.88 8.77 1.41
CA THR A 73 2.92 10.15 0.88
C THR A 73 4.34 10.55 0.48
N GLU A 74 4.49 11.69 -0.19
CA GLU A 74 5.81 12.27 -0.48
C GLU A 74 6.64 12.48 0.79
N LYS A 75 6.01 12.90 1.90
CA LYS A 75 6.69 13.08 3.21
C LYS A 75 7.23 11.76 3.75
N LEU A 76 6.57 10.65 3.46
CA LEU A 76 6.92 9.31 3.93
C LEU A 76 7.85 8.55 2.97
N ALA A 77 8.16 9.10 1.79
CA ALA A 77 8.93 8.39 0.75
C ALA A 77 10.28 7.87 1.25
N ARG A 78 11.01 8.65 2.05
CA ARG A 78 12.30 8.23 2.63
C ARG A 78 12.15 7.06 3.61
N ALA A 79 11.12 7.08 4.46
CA ALA A 79 10.83 5.98 5.39
C ALA A 79 10.39 4.72 4.62
N CYS A 80 9.59 4.90 3.56
CA CYS A 80 9.16 3.84 2.66
C CYS A 80 10.37 3.14 2.04
N ASP A 81 11.31 3.88 1.43
CA ASP A 81 12.53 3.33 0.86
C ASP A 81 13.35 2.57 1.91
N TYR A 82 13.63 3.20 3.06
CA TYR A 82 14.37 2.59 4.15
C TYR A 82 13.76 1.25 4.59
N CYS A 83 12.44 1.19 4.78
CA CYS A 83 11.73 -0.02 5.19
C CYS A 83 11.78 -1.15 4.14
N GLY A 84 11.99 -0.80 2.87
CA GLY A 84 12.16 -1.76 1.77
C GLY A 84 13.56 -2.37 1.68
N VAL A 85 14.58 -1.61 2.08
CA VAL A 85 16.00 -1.99 1.95
C VAL A 85 16.51 -2.71 3.19
N VAL A 86 16.27 -2.15 4.39
CA VAL A 86 16.81 -2.67 5.65
C VAL A 86 15.94 -3.80 6.21
N SER A 87 16.58 -4.80 6.85
CA SER A 87 15.86 -5.91 7.47
C SER A 87 15.40 -5.58 8.89
N GLY A 88 14.15 -5.96 9.24
CA GLY A 88 13.65 -5.90 10.62
C GLY A 88 14.29 -6.91 11.59
N ARG A 89 15.13 -7.83 11.07
CA ARG A 89 15.98 -8.69 11.93
C ARG A 89 17.10 -7.90 12.57
N ASP A 90 17.54 -6.81 11.95
CA ASP A 90 18.74 -6.07 12.33
C ASP A 90 18.40 -4.77 13.06
N VAL A 91 17.19 -4.22 12.84
CA VAL A 91 16.79 -2.91 13.38
C VAL A 91 15.31 -2.85 13.72
N ASP A 92 14.95 -2.07 14.71
CA ASP A 92 13.60 -1.56 14.91
C ASP A 92 13.32 -0.43 13.90
N LYS A 93 12.47 -0.73 12.91
CA LYS A 93 12.18 0.21 11.83
C LYS A 93 11.31 1.37 12.27
N PHE A 94 10.37 1.17 13.20
CA PHE A 94 9.57 2.26 13.74
C PHE A 94 10.47 3.29 14.43
N ALA A 95 11.33 2.84 15.34
CA ALA A 95 12.28 3.71 16.04
C ALA A 95 13.26 4.41 15.06
N LYS A 96 13.78 3.69 14.06
CA LYS A 96 14.77 4.25 13.12
C LYS A 96 14.19 5.25 12.14
N THR A 97 12.92 5.12 11.77
CA THR A 97 12.25 6.04 10.84
C THR A 97 11.47 7.15 11.55
N GLY A 98 11.31 7.04 12.88
CA GLY A 98 10.51 7.97 13.67
C GLY A 98 9.01 7.83 13.43
N LEU A 99 8.57 6.69 12.86
CA LEU A 99 7.16 6.40 12.65
C LEU A 99 6.52 5.89 13.94
N THR A 100 5.24 6.22 14.11
CA THR A 100 4.46 5.89 15.31
C THR A 100 3.55 4.68 15.04
N PRO A 101 3.71 3.55 15.77
CA PRO A 101 2.75 2.47 15.69
C PRO A 101 1.43 2.88 16.34
N MET A 102 0.31 2.68 15.63
CA MET A 102 -1.04 3.00 16.07
C MET A 102 -1.90 1.75 16.06
N LEU A 103 -2.63 1.49 17.14
CA LEU A 103 -3.60 0.39 17.18
C LEU A 103 -4.76 0.69 16.23
N VAL A 104 -5.20 -0.35 15.54
CA VAL A 104 -6.39 -0.31 14.68
C VAL A 104 -7.33 -1.45 15.06
N GLU A 105 -8.60 -1.29 14.74
CA GLU A 105 -9.59 -2.34 14.99
C GLU A 105 -9.36 -3.56 14.09
N HIS A 106 -9.82 -4.72 14.56
CA HIS A 106 -9.92 -5.99 13.85
C HIS A 106 -8.61 -6.77 13.62
N VAL A 107 -7.42 -6.18 13.81
CA VAL A 107 -6.12 -6.86 13.66
C VAL A 107 -5.14 -6.46 14.77
N SER A 108 -4.20 -7.35 15.08
CA SER A 108 -3.13 -7.10 16.05
C SER A 108 -1.95 -6.31 15.44
N ALA A 109 -1.82 -6.32 14.13
CA ALA A 109 -0.80 -5.58 13.41
C ALA A 109 -1.09 -4.06 13.55
N PRO A 110 -0.10 -3.23 13.96
CA PRO A 110 -0.31 -1.81 14.10
C PRO A 110 -0.34 -1.12 12.74
N ALA A 111 -1.09 -0.04 12.64
CA ALA A 111 -0.96 0.94 11.56
C ALA A 111 0.23 1.88 11.79
N ILE A 112 0.54 2.69 10.80
CA ILE A 112 1.48 3.81 10.88
C ILE A 112 0.66 5.09 11.00
N ALA A 113 0.78 5.78 12.14
CA ALA A 113 -0.05 6.96 12.45
C ALA A 113 0.12 8.10 11.42
N GLU A 114 1.31 8.25 10.85
CA GLU A 114 1.62 9.30 9.86
C GLU A 114 1.10 8.99 8.45
N SER A 115 0.52 7.80 8.22
CA SER A 115 -0.07 7.43 6.93
C SER A 115 -1.51 7.95 6.82
N PRO A 116 -1.89 8.58 5.70
CA PRO A 116 -3.23 9.15 5.54
C PRO A 116 -4.34 8.09 5.43
N VAL A 117 -3.98 6.85 5.14
CA VAL A 117 -4.92 5.71 5.04
C VAL A 117 -4.24 4.44 5.52
N ASN A 118 -4.90 3.76 6.43
CA ASN A 118 -4.46 2.47 6.93
C ASN A 118 -5.55 1.44 6.63
N ILE A 119 -5.18 0.35 5.97
CA ILE A 119 -6.09 -0.70 5.52
C ILE A 119 -5.75 -1.97 6.29
N ALA A 120 -6.57 -2.30 7.28
CA ALA A 120 -6.44 -3.51 8.09
C ALA A 120 -6.90 -4.74 7.29
N CYS A 121 -6.05 -5.76 7.23
CA CYS A 121 -6.23 -6.91 6.36
C CYS A 121 -6.08 -8.22 7.12
N ARG A 122 -6.96 -9.18 6.80
CA ARG A 122 -6.86 -10.57 7.27
C ARG A 122 -6.68 -11.50 6.08
N VAL A 123 -5.61 -12.28 6.10
CA VAL A 123 -5.26 -13.24 5.04
C VAL A 123 -6.32 -14.34 4.96
N THR A 124 -6.84 -14.57 3.76
CA THR A 124 -7.78 -15.63 3.45
C THR A 124 -7.12 -16.76 2.66
N GLU A 125 -6.08 -16.46 1.89
CA GLU A 125 -5.34 -17.43 1.09
C GLU A 125 -3.88 -16.99 0.95
N SER A 126 -2.95 -17.94 0.95
CA SER A 126 -1.55 -17.72 0.54
C SER A 126 -1.18 -18.63 -0.62
N ARG A 127 -0.45 -18.11 -1.62
CA ARG A 127 -0.06 -18.86 -2.81
C ARG A 127 1.39 -18.62 -3.20
N ALA A 128 2.20 -19.66 -3.13
CA ALA A 128 3.58 -19.60 -3.61
C ALA A 128 3.64 -19.49 -5.15
N LEU A 129 4.37 -18.48 -5.65
CA LEU A 129 4.50 -18.16 -7.08
C LEU A 129 5.96 -18.19 -7.56
N GLY A 130 6.80 -18.98 -6.94
CA GLY A 130 8.24 -19.01 -7.18
C GLY A 130 9.00 -18.08 -6.25
N SER A 131 9.49 -16.91 -6.69
CA SER A 131 10.27 -15.99 -5.85
C SER A 131 9.46 -15.26 -4.78
N HIS A 132 8.13 -15.24 -4.90
CA HIS A 132 7.21 -14.58 -3.98
C HIS A 132 6.06 -15.51 -3.60
N THR A 133 5.52 -15.31 -2.42
CA THR A 133 4.20 -15.77 -2.03
C THR A 133 3.22 -14.60 -2.12
N MET A 134 2.11 -14.80 -2.79
CA MET A 134 0.99 -13.86 -2.82
C MET A 134 0.06 -14.17 -1.64
N PHE A 135 -0.15 -13.18 -0.80
CA PHE A 135 -1.15 -13.20 0.26
C PHE A 135 -2.40 -12.48 -0.24
N ILE A 136 -3.51 -13.19 -0.30
CA ILE A 136 -4.83 -12.66 -0.60
C ILE A 136 -5.51 -12.39 0.74
N ALA A 137 -6.04 -11.19 0.92
CA ALA A 137 -6.60 -10.77 2.19
C ALA A 137 -7.90 -9.99 2.02
N GLU A 138 -8.82 -10.23 2.92
CA GLU A 138 -10.02 -9.40 3.11
C GLU A 138 -9.65 -8.12 3.84
N VAL A 139 -10.21 -6.99 3.38
CA VAL A 139 -10.11 -5.71 4.09
C VAL A 139 -11.15 -5.72 5.21
N VAL A 140 -10.69 -5.78 6.45
CA VAL A 140 -11.55 -5.87 7.65
C VAL A 140 -11.74 -4.51 8.35
N GLY A 141 -10.96 -3.49 7.97
CA GLY A 141 -11.10 -2.13 8.49
C GLY A 141 -10.29 -1.14 7.64
N VAL A 142 -10.73 0.11 7.64
CA VAL A 142 -10.01 1.23 7.01
C VAL A 142 -10.06 2.42 7.96
N THR A 143 -8.90 2.99 8.25
CA THR A 143 -8.77 4.24 9.00
C THR A 143 -8.25 5.32 8.05
N VAL A 144 -8.80 6.50 8.10
CA VAL A 144 -8.39 7.66 7.30
C VAL A 144 -8.04 8.82 8.22
N ASP A 145 -7.11 9.65 7.81
CA ASP A 145 -6.71 10.84 8.54
C ASP A 145 -7.76 11.95 8.35
N ASP A 146 -8.21 12.55 9.46
CA ASP A 146 -9.23 13.61 9.49
C ASP A 146 -8.81 14.85 8.68
N GLU A 147 -7.50 15.10 8.51
CA GLU A 147 -6.97 16.20 7.68
C GLU A 147 -7.50 16.15 6.24
N TYR A 148 -7.87 14.97 5.75
CA TYR A 148 -8.37 14.77 4.38
C TYR A 148 -9.88 14.59 4.30
N LEU A 149 -10.62 14.83 5.39
CA LEU A 149 -12.09 14.87 5.40
C LEU A 149 -12.59 16.32 5.28
N ASP A 150 -13.59 16.57 4.46
CA ASP A 150 -14.25 17.87 4.42
C ASP A 150 -15.41 17.96 5.46
N GLU A 151 -16.03 19.12 5.57
CA GLU A 151 -17.16 19.39 6.47
C GLU A 151 -18.40 18.48 6.26
N ASN A 152 -18.43 17.72 5.18
CA ASN A 152 -19.49 16.75 4.84
C ASN A 152 -18.99 15.30 4.96
N ASP A 153 -17.90 15.05 5.68
CA ASP A 153 -17.24 13.74 5.83
C ASP A 153 -16.81 13.10 4.50
N ARG A 154 -16.55 13.92 3.47
CA ARG A 154 -16.06 13.42 2.21
C ARG A 154 -14.55 13.34 2.20
N PHE A 155 -14.02 12.15 1.90
CA PHE A 155 -12.60 11.88 1.87
C PHE A 155 -11.92 12.34 0.55
N HIS A 156 -10.90 13.19 0.67
CA HIS A 156 -10.12 13.78 -0.42
C HIS A 156 -8.73 13.15 -0.54
N ILE A 157 -8.66 11.85 -0.81
CA ILE A 157 -7.41 11.07 -0.85
C ILE A 157 -6.34 11.66 -1.79
N ASN A 158 -6.76 12.36 -2.87
CA ASN A 158 -5.82 12.93 -3.83
C ASN A 158 -5.03 14.11 -3.26
N ASP A 159 -5.48 14.72 -2.16
CA ASP A 159 -4.80 15.83 -1.50
C ASP A 159 -3.68 15.32 -0.55
N ALA A 160 -3.63 14.02 -0.29
CA ALA A 160 -2.62 13.38 0.54
C ALA A 160 -1.24 13.27 -0.13
N ASN A 161 -1.08 13.67 -1.40
CA ASN A 161 0.19 13.60 -2.13
C ASN A 161 0.83 12.20 -2.09
N LEU A 162 0.06 11.19 -2.49
CA LEU A 162 0.54 9.81 -2.54
C LEU A 162 1.66 9.64 -3.57
N ILE A 163 2.51 8.64 -3.35
CA ILE A 163 3.58 8.27 -4.27
C ILE A 163 3.30 6.97 -5.02
N MET A 164 4.00 6.78 -6.12
CA MET A 164 4.04 5.54 -6.89
C MET A 164 5.48 5.07 -7.08
N TYR A 165 5.64 3.78 -7.37
CA TYR A 165 6.91 3.17 -7.76
C TYR A 165 6.87 2.82 -9.25
N SER A 166 7.92 3.18 -9.97
CA SER A 166 8.06 2.85 -11.38
C SER A 166 9.51 2.53 -11.71
N HIS A 167 9.75 1.30 -12.12
CA HIS A 167 11.03 0.84 -12.67
C HIS A 167 12.27 1.19 -11.82
N GLY A 168 12.18 1.01 -10.51
CA GLY A 168 13.28 1.25 -9.57
C GLY A 168 13.28 2.63 -8.91
N GLU A 169 12.32 3.49 -9.22
CA GLU A 169 12.26 4.87 -8.75
C GLU A 169 10.90 5.21 -8.15
N TYR A 170 10.87 6.22 -7.27
CA TYR A 170 9.64 6.74 -6.67
C TYR A 170 9.24 8.04 -7.34
N PHE A 171 7.93 8.23 -7.57
CA PHE A 171 7.37 9.42 -8.18
C PHE A 171 6.15 9.90 -7.41
N ALA A 172 5.94 11.21 -7.37
CA ALA A 172 4.68 11.80 -6.97
C ALA A 172 3.59 11.54 -8.01
N LEU A 173 2.33 11.63 -7.61
CA LEU A 173 1.22 11.64 -8.55
C LEU A 173 1.32 12.90 -9.43
N GLY A 174 1.16 12.71 -10.74
CA GLY A 174 1.28 13.79 -11.69
C GLY A 174 0.00 14.61 -11.84
N LYS A 175 -0.08 15.34 -12.96
CA LYS A 175 -1.20 16.22 -13.28
C LYS A 175 -2.53 15.46 -13.36
N TYR A 176 -3.58 16.03 -12.75
CA TYR A 176 -4.95 15.56 -12.91
C TYR A 176 -5.40 15.55 -14.38
N LEU A 177 -5.91 14.42 -14.83
CA LEU A 177 -6.34 14.22 -16.23
C LEU A 177 -7.87 14.29 -16.40
N GLY A 178 -8.62 13.89 -15.37
CA GLY A 178 -10.09 13.86 -15.43
C GLY A 178 -10.66 12.80 -14.49
N LYS A 179 -11.92 12.93 -14.14
CA LYS A 179 -12.63 11.93 -13.33
C LYS A 179 -13.03 10.71 -14.17
N PHE A 180 -13.24 9.58 -13.54
CA PHE A 180 -13.74 8.38 -14.19
C PHE A 180 -14.98 8.70 -15.05
N GLY A 181 -14.99 8.24 -16.31
CA GLY A 181 -16.06 8.51 -17.26
C GLY A 181 -15.98 9.86 -18.00
N TYR A 182 -14.93 10.68 -17.79
CA TYR A 182 -14.79 11.98 -18.46
C TYR A 182 -14.76 11.89 -19.99
N SER A 183 -14.29 10.78 -20.55
CA SER A 183 -14.19 10.56 -22.00
C SER A 183 -15.54 10.42 -22.71
N VAL A 184 -16.57 10.02 -21.98
CA VAL A 184 -17.93 9.78 -22.52
C VAL A 184 -18.94 10.84 -22.05
N GLN A 185 -18.51 11.89 -21.36
CA GLN A 185 -19.37 12.96 -20.90
C GLN A 185 -19.88 13.81 -22.11
N LYS A 186 -21.20 13.93 -22.25
CA LYS A 186 -21.78 14.83 -23.22
C LYS A 186 -21.35 16.27 -22.89
N LYS A 187 -20.79 16.99 -23.89
CA LYS A 187 -20.51 18.43 -23.76
C LYS A 187 -21.82 19.14 -23.42
N LYS A 188 -21.90 19.81 -22.27
CA LYS A 188 -23.03 20.69 -21.97
C LYS A 188 -23.13 21.70 -23.11
N LYS A 189 -24.25 21.70 -23.87
CA LYS A 189 -24.53 22.77 -24.85
C LYS A 189 -24.50 24.08 -24.07
N ARG A 190 -23.58 24.98 -24.39
CA ARG A 190 -23.63 26.36 -23.90
C ARG A 190 -24.98 26.90 -24.36
N LYS A 191 -25.90 27.19 -23.45
CA LYS A 191 -27.07 28.02 -23.75
C LYS A 191 -26.51 29.38 -24.17
N LYS A 192 -26.81 29.78 -25.42
CA LYS A 192 -26.59 31.15 -25.90
C LYS A 192 -27.50 32.11 -25.18
#